data_85ccb582b9ed261735a819d7407bd306
#
_entry.id   85ccb582b9ed261735a819d7407bd306
#
_cell.length_a   1.000
_cell.length_b   1.000
_cell.length_c   1.000
_cell.angle_alpha   90.00
_cell.angle_beta   90.00
_cell.angle_gamma   90.00
#
_symmetry.space_group_name_H-M   'P 1'
#
loop_
_entity.id
_entity.type
_entity.pdbx_description
1 polymer ?
#
loop_
_entity_poly.entity_id
_entity_poly.type
_entity_poly.pdbx_seq_one_letter_code
_entity_poly.pdbx_strand_id
1 'polypeptide(L)'
;MQELSPSRGNEAVSSARLLIVDDDAYLRSTLRQQLAVEGFSDVFEVGVVADLDNALSHANPDLILLDIQMPDGNGIDICQRLRRNGFAKPIVMLTAKGAEGDIVLGLEAGANDYITKPLRLGELVVRIRTQLRQFRALDDARFEIANLSFVPANKMLHEIGGDRTQALTEKEATILKFLYRAFPNDVTKEELLAEVWGFRNGVSTHTLETHIYRLRQKISRLTKKQLILTIEKGYRLAD
;
A
#
# COMPACT_ATOMS: atom_id res chain seq x y z
N MET A 1 -40.96 -1.45 -1.19
CA MET A 1 -39.81 -0.74 -0.61
C MET A 1 -38.62 -1.71 -0.69
N GLN A 2 -37.81 -1.61 -1.74
CA GLN A 2 -36.63 -2.46 -1.90
C GLN A 2 -35.47 -1.82 -1.09
N GLU A 3 -35.02 -2.53 -0.08
CA GLU A 3 -33.78 -2.18 0.62
C GLU A 3 -32.61 -2.28 -0.36
N LEU A 4 -31.99 -1.14 -0.63
CA LEU A 4 -30.71 -1.07 -1.35
C LEU A 4 -29.64 -1.70 -0.45
N SER A 5 -29.24 -2.93 -0.75
CA SER A 5 -28.06 -3.55 -0.15
C SER A 5 -26.85 -2.63 -0.35
N PRO A 6 -26.05 -2.36 0.69
CA PRO A 6 -24.85 -1.56 0.57
C PRO A 6 -23.90 -2.21 -0.43
N SER A 7 -23.39 -1.42 -1.37
CA SER A 7 -22.48 -1.91 -2.41
C SER A 7 -21.21 -2.51 -1.78
N ARG A 8 -20.76 -3.67 -2.25
CA ARG A 8 -19.56 -4.40 -1.78
C ARG A 8 -18.29 -3.52 -1.67
N GLY A 9 -18.25 -2.42 -2.42
CA GLY A 9 -17.15 -1.44 -2.35
C GLY A 9 -17.13 -0.62 -1.06
N ASN A 10 -18.27 -0.42 -0.41
CA ASN A 10 -18.35 0.39 0.82
C ASN A 10 -17.97 -0.42 2.07
N GLU A 11 -18.33 -1.71 2.12
CA GLU A 11 -17.93 -2.62 3.21
C GLU A 11 -16.41 -2.87 3.24
N ALA A 12 -15.79 -3.00 2.07
CA ALA A 12 -14.36 -3.21 1.97
C ALA A 12 -13.54 -1.98 2.45
N VAL A 13 -14.06 -0.77 2.24
CA VAL A 13 -13.38 0.47 2.72
C VAL A 13 -13.48 0.60 4.23
N SER A 14 -14.58 0.15 4.85
CA SER A 14 -14.78 0.17 6.30
C SER A 14 -13.85 -0.77 7.07
N SER A 15 -13.36 -1.85 6.46
CA SER A 15 -12.40 -2.78 7.07
C SER A 15 -10.93 -2.37 6.92
N ALA A 16 -10.66 -1.15 6.42
CA ALA A 16 -9.30 -0.66 6.25
C ALA A 16 -8.65 -0.31 7.58
N ARG A 17 -7.39 -0.70 7.72
CA ARG A 17 -6.54 -0.36 8.87
C ARG A 17 -5.88 0.98 8.65
N LEU A 18 -6.14 1.92 9.53
CA LEU A 18 -5.58 3.26 9.46
C LEU A 18 -4.51 3.43 10.54
N LEU A 19 -3.43 4.15 10.22
CA LEU A 19 -2.43 4.56 11.19
C LEU A 19 -2.38 6.08 11.24
N ILE A 20 -2.58 6.65 12.44
CA ILE A 20 -2.45 8.09 12.69
C ILE A 20 -1.10 8.32 13.35
N VAL A 21 -0.26 9.15 12.74
CA VAL A 21 1.06 9.56 13.22
C VAL A 21 1.03 11.07 13.45
N ASP A 22 0.93 11.49 14.69
CA ASP A 22 0.78 12.89 15.11
C ASP A 22 1.20 12.99 16.57
N ASP A 23 1.87 14.02 17.03
CA ASP A 23 2.30 14.16 18.42
C ASP A 23 1.17 14.59 19.36
N ASP A 24 0.12 15.25 18.83
CA ASP A 24 -1.05 15.66 19.60
C ASP A 24 -1.94 14.45 19.97
N ALA A 25 -1.81 14.00 21.22
CA ALA A 25 -2.58 12.87 21.74
C ALA A 25 -4.10 13.12 21.74
N TYR A 26 -4.53 14.38 21.95
CA TYR A 26 -5.95 14.72 21.93
C TYR A 26 -6.51 14.64 20.51
N LEU A 27 -5.76 15.15 19.52
CA LEU A 27 -6.13 15.05 18.10
C LEU A 27 -6.23 13.57 17.67
N ARG A 28 -5.22 12.75 18.00
CA ARG A 28 -5.25 11.32 17.66
C ARG A 28 -6.46 10.60 18.23
N SER A 29 -6.71 10.76 19.54
CA SER A 29 -7.85 10.12 20.21
C SER A 29 -9.21 10.58 19.65
N THR A 30 -9.33 11.87 19.35
CA THR A 30 -10.53 12.46 18.74
C THR A 30 -10.76 11.89 17.33
N LEU A 31 -9.71 11.87 16.50
CA LEU A 31 -9.80 11.30 15.14
C LEU A 31 -10.16 9.83 15.18
N ARG A 32 -9.56 9.04 16.08
CA ARG A 32 -9.88 7.62 16.23
C ARG A 32 -11.36 7.40 16.53
N GLN A 33 -11.91 8.17 17.49
CA GLN A 33 -13.34 8.08 17.85
C GLN A 33 -14.24 8.48 16.68
N GLN A 34 -13.93 9.56 15.99
CA GLN A 34 -14.71 10.05 14.87
C GLN A 34 -14.64 9.11 13.67
N LEU A 35 -13.47 8.57 13.36
CA LEU A 35 -13.29 7.59 12.29
C LEU A 35 -14.01 6.27 12.59
N ALA A 36 -14.08 5.85 13.86
CA ALA A 36 -14.86 4.69 14.26
C ALA A 36 -16.37 4.87 13.98
N VAL A 37 -16.92 6.06 14.22
CA VAL A 37 -18.31 6.40 13.87
C VAL A 37 -18.54 6.34 12.36
N GLU A 38 -17.53 6.70 11.57
CA GLU A 38 -17.54 6.65 10.10
C GLU A 38 -17.29 5.24 9.53
N GLY A 39 -17.15 4.22 10.41
CA GLY A 39 -17.02 2.81 10.06
C GLY A 39 -15.58 2.30 9.98
N PHE A 40 -14.57 3.10 10.34
CA PHE A 40 -13.18 2.63 10.44
C PHE A 40 -12.89 2.11 11.85
N SER A 41 -13.03 0.80 12.06
CA SER A 41 -12.84 0.17 13.38
C SER A 41 -11.37 -0.01 13.76
N ASP A 42 -10.49 -0.21 12.77
CA ASP A 42 -9.08 -0.56 12.97
C ASP A 42 -8.20 0.69 12.80
N VAL A 43 -8.17 1.54 13.82
CA VAL A 43 -7.37 2.76 13.84
C VAL A 43 -6.29 2.66 14.91
N PHE A 44 -5.03 2.70 14.47
CA PHE A 44 -3.83 2.67 15.28
C PHE A 44 -3.25 4.07 15.44
N GLU A 45 -2.54 4.31 16.54
CA GLU A 45 -2.00 5.62 16.88
C GLU A 45 -0.51 5.54 17.20
N VAL A 46 0.25 6.53 16.71
CA VAL A 46 1.68 6.72 17.02
C VAL A 46 1.90 8.19 17.33
N GLY A 47 2.51 8.47 18.48
CA GLY A 47 2.80 9.84 18.94
C GLY A 47 4.25 10.26 18.79
N VAL A 48 5.17 9.32 18.53
CA VAL A 48 6.61 9.57 18.37
C VAL A 48 7.16 8.74 17.22
N VAL A 49 8.09 9.30 16.46
CA VAL A 49 8.67 8.63 15.27
C VAL A 49 9.40 7.34 15.62
N ALA A 50 9.97 7.28 16.84
CA ALA A 50 10.68 6.09 17.32
C ALA A 50 9.80 4.82 17.35
N ASP A 51 8.48 4.96 17.56
CA ASP A 51 7.55 3.83 17.62
C ASP A 51 6.97 3.44 16.26
N LEU A 52 7.23 4.23 15.21
CA LEU A 52 6.60 4.08 13.90
C LEU A 52 6.88 2.71 13.26
N ASP A 53 8.12 2.26 13.24
CA ASP A 53 8.49 1.00 12.58
C ASP A 53 7.87 -0.21 13.28
N ASN A 54 7.75 -0.17 14.60
CA ASN A 54 7.03 -1.18 15.38
C ASN A 54 5.51 -1.15 15.07
N ALA A 55 4.92 0.04 15.03
CA ALA A 55 3.51 0.20 14.70
C ALA A 55 3.19 -0.26 13.28
N LEU A 56 4.03 0.05 12.29
CA LEU A 56 3.88 -0.43 10.91
C LEU A 56 3.89 -1.95 10.82
N SER A 57 4.82 -2.58 11.56
CA SER A 57 4.94 -4.05 11.58
C SER A 57 3.73 -4.72 12.23
N HIS A 58 3.17 -4.11 13.27
CA HIS A 58 2.04 -4.64 14.02
C HIS A 58 0.70 -4.38 13.31
N ALA A 59 0.44 -3.13 12.94
CA ALA A 59 -0.81 -2.71 12.33
C ALA A 59 -0.92 -3.10 10.86
N ASN A 60 0.20 -3.15 10.12
CA ASN A 60 0.22 -3.29 8.66
C ASN A 60 -0.85 -2.40 7.99
N PRO A 61 -0.82 -1.08 8.18
CA PRO A 61 -1.92 -0.18 7.83
C PRO A 61 -2.18 -0.14 6.32
N ASP A 62 -3.43 0.10 5.94
CA ASP A 62 -3.84 0.29 4.55
C ASP A 62 -3.74 1.76 4.11
N LEU A 63 -3.65 2.69 5.08
CA LEU A 63 -3.40 4.11 4.86
C LEU A 63 -2.77 4.72 6.11
N ILE A 64 -1.85 5.67 5.91
CA ILE A 64 -1.24 6.47 6.98
C ILE A 64 -1.73 7.91 6.88
N LEU A 65 -2.18 8.46 8.01
CA LEU A 65 -2.30 9.90 8.24
C LEU A 65 -1.03 10.34 8.96
N LEU A 66 -0.24 11.22 8.36
CA LEU A 66 1.11 11.56 8.83
C LEU A 66 1.23 13.08 9.04
N ASP A 67 1.44 13.48 10.27
CA ASP A 67 1.77 14.89 10.56
C ASP A 67 3.17 15.23 10.00
N ILE A 68 3.28 16.43 9.44
CA ILE A 68 4.57 16.96 8.97
C ILE A 68 5.43 17.37 10.15
N GLN A 69 4.84 18.00 11.18
CA GLN A 69 5.56 18.58 12.29
C GLN A 69 5.52 17.64 13.51
N MET A 70 6.55 16.82 13.65
CA MET A 70 6.73 15.95 14.81
C MET A 70 7.92 16.43 15.66
N PRO A 71 7.85 16.36 16.99
CA PRO A 71 8.94 16.85 17.87
C PRO A 71 10.24 16.06 17.71
N ASP A 72 10.16 14.81 17.28
CA ASP A 72 11.29 13.88 17.09
C ASP A 72 11.56 13.53 15.60
N GLY A 73 10.99 14.30 14.65
CA GLY A 73 11.23 14.10 13.22
C GLY A 73 10.35 14.95 12.31
N ASN A 74 10.67 14.93 11.01
CA ASN A 74 9.88 15.60 9.99
C ASN A 74 9.08 14.57 9.18
N GLY A 75 7.76 14.77 9.06
CA GLY A 75 6.87 13.88 8.32
C GLY A 75 7.25 13.71 6.84
N ILE A 76 7.84 14.73 6.21
CA ILE A 76 8.32 14.66 4.82
C ILE A 76 9.47 13.65 4.71
N ASP A 77 10.45 13.72 5.62
CA ASP A 77 11.56 12.77 5.66
C ASP A 77 11.09 11.34 5.97
N ILE A 78 10.11 11.23 6.87
CA ILE A 78 9.46 9.96 7.19
C ILE A 78 8.78 9.38 5.94
N CYS A 79 8.03 10.17 5.19
CA CYS A 79 7.38 9.76 3.96
C CYS A 79 8.40 9.24 2.94
N GLN A 80 9.49 10.00 2.69
CA GLN A 80 10.56 9.57 1.81
C GLN A 80 11.21 8.26 2.26
N ARG A 81 11.47 8.11 3.57
CA ARG A 81 12.01 6.87 4.16
C ARG A 81 11.06 5.69 3.93
N LEU A 82 9.76 5.88 4.18
CA LEU A 82 8.74 4.85 3.95
C LEU A 82 8.70 4.42 2.48
N ARG A 83 8.75 5.38 1.55
CA ARG A 83 8.75 5.09 0.10
C ARG A 83 10.01 4.36 -0.34
N ARG A 84 11.20 4.78 0.11
CA ARG A 84 12.47 4.07 -0.16
C ARG A 84 12.46 2.65 0.39
N ASN A 85 11.78 2.42 1.51
CA ASN A 85 11.63 1.10 2.12
C ASN A 85 10.47 0.28 1.53
N GLY A 86 9.87 0.72 0.41
CA GLY A 86 8.85 -0.03 -0.34
C GLY A 86 7.41 0.08 0.20
N PHE A 87 7.12 1.02 1.10
CA PHE A 87 5.73 1.23 1.52
C PHE A 87 4.93 1.87 0.39
N ALA A 88 4.14 1.06 -0.32
CA ALA A 88 3.38 1.46 -1.51
C ALA A 88 1.97 1.98 -1.22
N LYS A 89 1.45 1.75 0.01
CA LYS A 89 0.09 2.14 0.40
C LYS A 89 -0.05 3.65 0.58
N PRO A 90 -1.27 4.22 0.55
CA PRO A 90 -1.49 5.66 0.64
C PRO A 90 -0.94 6.30 1.91
N ILE A 91 -0.30 7.46 1.75
CA ILE A 91 0.10 8.37 2.82
C ILE A 91 -0.59 9.71 2.56
N VAL A 92 -1.37 10.17 3.53
CA VAL A 92 -2.02 11.49 3.52
C VAL A 92 -1.33 12.35 4.56
N MET A 93 -0.73 13.46 4.12
CA MET A 93 -0.03 14.39 5.01
C MET A 93 -1.01 15.29 5.75
N LEU A 94 -0.75 15.51 7.03
CA LEU A 94 -1.43 16.53 7.84
C LEU A 94 -0.49 17.74 7.95
N THR A 95 -0.95 18.92 7.56
CA THR A 95 -0.09 20.11 7.48
C THR A 95 -0.75 21.33 8.13
N ALA A 96 0.04 22.26 8.64
CA ALA A 96 -0.46 23.52 9.15
C ALA A 96 -0.99 24.42 8.01
N LYS A 97 -1.97 25.28 8.33
CA LYS A 97 -2.49 26.27 7.38
C LYS A 97 -1.38 27.25 6.96
N GLY A 98 -1.23 27.47 5.65
CA GLY A 98 -0.23 28.37 5.09
C GLY A 98 1.12 27.74 4.75
N ALA A 99 1.29 26.43 4.94
CA ALA A 99 2.51 25.71 4.60
C ALA A 99 2.51 25.22 3.13
N GLU A 100 2.32 26.13 2.16
CA GLU A 100 2.27 25.74 0.72
C GLU A 100 3.55 25.05 0.26
N GLY A 101 4.72 25.47 0.78
CA GLY A 101 6.00 24.81 0.49
C GLY A 101 6.05 23.37 0.98
N ASP A 102 5.50 23.09 2.15
CA ASP A 102 5.46 21.74 2.73
C ASP A 102 4.56 20.81 1.93
N ILE A 103 3.49 21.36 1.32
CA ILE A 103 2.58 20.57 0.45
C ILE A 103 3.33 20.07 -0.77
N VAL A 104 4.06 20.93 -1.47
CA VAL A 104 4.86 20.57 -2.64
C VAL A 104 5.90 19.54 -2.26
N LEU A 105 6.68 19.80 -1.21
CA LEU A 105 7.72 18.89 -0.73
C LEU A 105 7.14 17.54 -0.27
N GLY A 106 5.97 17.53 0.39
CA GLY A 106 5.29 16.30 0.80
C GLY A 106 4.85 15.43 -0.38
N LEU A 107 4.31 16.04 -1.43
CA LEU A 107 3.92 15.33 -2.65
C LEU A 107 5.15 14.81 -3.42
N GLU A 108 6.23 15.59 -3.51
CA GLU A 108 7.50 15.16 -4.10
C GLU A 108 8.15 14.03 -3.28
N ALA A 109 7.95 14.03 -1.96
CA ALA A 109 8.36 12.95 -1.06
C ALA A 109 7.58 11.64 -1.27
N GLY A 110 6.52 11.66 -2.10
CA GLY A 110 5.70 10.51 -2.43
C GLY A 110 4.41 10.38 -1.62
N ALA A 111 3.96 11.43 -0.94
CA ALA A 111 2.63 11.46 -0.35
C ALA A 111 1.55 11.41 -1.46
N ASN A 112 0.41 10.78 -1.15
CA ASN A 112 -0.71 10.66 -2.09
C ASN A 112 -1.67 11.85 -2.03
N ASP A 113 -1.74 12.52 -0.87
CA ASP A 113 -2.63 13.66 -0.64
C ASP A 113 -2.17 14.42 0.60
N TYR A 114 -2.80 15.57 0.85
CA TYR A 114 -2.58 16.37 2.05
C TYR A 114 -3.90 16.96 2.58
N ILE A 115 -3.94 17.26 3.87
CA ILE A 115 -5.06 17.94 4.53
C ILE A 115 -4.50 19.00 5.47
N THR A 116 -5.04 20.21 5.40
CA THR A 116 -4.61 21.30 6.26
C THR A 116 -5.33 21.27 7.61
N LYS A 117 -4.58 21.48 8.68
CA LYS A 117 -5.13 21.71 10.03
C LYS A 117 -5.73 23.12 10.13
N PRO A 118 -6.88 23.34 10.79
CA PRO A 118 -7.66 22.39 11.57
C PRO A 118 -8.45 21.42 10.69
N LEU A 119 -8.41 20.12 11.07
CA LEU A 119 -9.01 19.04 10.28
C LEU A 119 -10.54 19.13 10.32
N ARG A 120 -11.16 19.03 9.15
CA ARG A 120 -12.62 18.88 9.00
C ARG A 120 -12.94 17.40 8.76
N LEU A 121 -13.68 16.76 9.68
CA LEU A 121 -13.95 15.33 9.62
C LEU A 121 -14.52 14.89 8.26
N GLY A 122 -15.50 15.60 7.72
CA GLY A 122 -16.11 15.26 6.43
C GLY A 122 -15.09 15.27 5.28
N GLU A 123 -14.17 16.25 5.24
CA GLU A 123 -13.10 16.31 4.25
C GLU A 123 -12.12 15.15 4.44
N LEU A 124 -11.68 14.91 5.67
CA LEU A 124 -10.76 13.82 6.01
C LEU A 124 -11.29 12.47 5.56
N VAL A 125 -12.55 12.15 5.90
CA VAL A 125 -13.20 10.88 5.54
C VAL A 125 -13.31 10.70 4.03
N VAL A 126 -13.70 11.76 3.30
CA VAL A 126 -13.78 11.72 1.83
C VAL A 126 -12.41 11.43 1.22
N ARG A 127 -11.34 12.09 1.70
CA ARG A 127 -9.99 11.88 1.20
C ARG A 127 -9.48 10.47 1.53
N ILE A 128 -9.65 9.98 2.76
CA ILE A 128 -9.30 8.60 3.14
C ILE A 128 -9.99 7.61 2.20
N ARG A 129 -11.31 7.71 2.04
CA ARG A 129 -12.09 6.81 1.17
C ARG A 129 -11.63 6.90 -0.30
N THR A 130 -11.29 8.09 -0.76
CA THR A 130 -10.80 8.30 -2.14
C THR A 130 -9.45 7.63 -2.34
N GLN A 131 -8.49 7.84 -1.44
CA GLN A 131 -7.16 7.22 -1.54
C GLN A 131 -7.23 5.69 -1.44
N LEU A 132 -8.04 5.16 -0.50
CA LEU A 132 -8.24 3.72 -0.39
C LEU A 132 -8.88 3.12 -1.65
N ARG A 133 -9.88 3.79 -2.24
CA ARG A 133 -10.51 3.34 -3.49
C ARG A 133 -9.56 3.36 -4.67
N GLN A 134 -8.79 4.45 -4.83
CA GLN A 134 -7.80 4.55 -5.90
C GLN A 134 -6.73 3.47 -5.78
N PHE A 135 -6.24 3.23 -4.56
CA PHE A 135 -5.26 2.18 -4.31
C PHE A 135 -5.82 0.78 -4.59
N ARG A 136 -7.09 0.50 -4.19
CA ARG A 136 -7.76 -0.78 -4.44
C ARG A 136 -8.22 -0.96 -5.88
N ALA A 137 -8.59 0.11 -6.59
CA ALA A 137 -8.93 0.02 -8.02
C ALA A 137 -7.79 -0.56 -8.85
N LEU A 138 -6.54 -0.39 -8.40
CA LEU A 138 -5.38 -1.07 -9.00
C LEU A 138 -5.34 -2.58 -8.68
N ASP A 139 -6.04 -3.04 -7.64
CA ASP A 139 -6.15 -4.47 -7.32
C ASP A 139 -7.22 -5.17 -8.15
N ASP A 140 -8.30 -4.45 -8.49
CA ASP A 140 -9.37 -4.93 -9.38
C ASP A 140 -8.98 -4.81 -10.87
N ALA A 141 -7.89 -4.09 -11.16
CA ALA A 141 -7.42 -3.93 -12.53
C ALA A 141 -6.94 -5.28 -13.10
N ARG A 142 -7.26 -5.49 -14.37
CA ARG A 142 -6.69 -6.58 -15.16
C ARG A 142 -5.34 -6.11 -15.70
N PHE A 143 -4.27 -6.75 -15.26
CA PHE A 143 -2.92 -6.47 -15.74
C PHE A 143 -2.59 -7.42 -16.89
N GLU A 144 -2.14 -6.88 -18.02
CA GLU A 144 -1.65 -7.67 -19.13
C GLU A 144 -0.12 -7.73 -19.06
N ILE A 145 0.42 -8.94 -19.04
CA ILE A 145 1.86 -9.21 -18.94
C ILE A 145 2.18 -10.20 -20.06
N ALA A 146 2.77 -9.73 -21.16
CA ALA A 146 3.00 -10.52 -22.36
C ALA A 146 1.68 -11.16 -22.88
N ASN A 147 1.58 -12.48 -22.88
CA ASN A 147 0.38 -13.21 -23.26
C ASN A 147 -0.47 -13.69 -22.05
N LEU A 148 -0.25 -13.09 -20.88
CA LEU A 148 -0.99 -13.41 -19.66
C LEU A 148 -1.79 -12.22 -19.18
N SER A 149 -2.95 -12.51 -18.60
CA SER A 149 -3.77 -11.57 -17.86
C SER A 149 -3.75 -11.94 -16.39
N PHE A 150 -3.38 -10.99 -15.54
CA PHE A 150 -3.34 -11.13 -14.09
C PHE A 150 -4.41 -10.26 -13.44
N VAL A 151 -5.24 -10.85 -12.58
CA VAL A 151 -6.25 -10.15 -11.78
C VAL A 151 -5.87 -10.32 -10.30
N PRO A 152 -5.27 -9.30 -9.66
CA PRO A 152 -4.81 -9.38 -8.27
C PRO A 152 -5.89 -9.75 -7.28
N ALA A 153 -7.10 -9.20 -7.42
CA ALA A 153 -8.22 -9.42 -6.50
C ALA A 153 -8.57 -10.91 -6.33
N ASN A 154 -8.56 -11.68 -7.40
CA ASN A 154 -8.82 -13.13 -7.36
C ASN A 154 -7.56 -14.00 -7.39
N LYS A 155 -6.38 -13.38 -7.45
CA LYS A 155 -5.06 -14.04 -7.46
C LYS A 155 -4.90 -15.04 -8.61
N MET A 156 -5.49 -14.73 -9.76
CA MET A 156 -5.51 -15.63 -10.92
C MET A 156 -4.70 -15.06 -12.07
N LEU A 157 -3.89 -15.94 -12.67
CA LEU A 157 -3.28 -15.74 -13.98
C LEU A 157 -4.11 -16.49 -15.01
N HIS A 158 -4.36 -15.85 -16.14
CA HIS A 158 -5.07 -16.41 -17.29
C HIS A 158 -4.20 -16.29 -18.54
N GLU A 159 -4.22 -17.28 -19.39
CA GLU A 159 -3.63 -17.18 -20.72
C GLU A 159 -4.58 -16.37 -21.63
N ILE A 160 -4.06 -15.32 -22.28
CA ILE A 160 -4.85 -14.54 -23.23
C ILE A 160 -5.03 -15.35 -24.50
N GLY A 161 -6.28 -15.59 -24.89
CA GLY A 161 -6.62 -16.40 -26.06
C GLY A 161 -6.58 -17.92 -25.83
N GLY A 162 -6.43 -18.36 -24.57
CA GLY A 162 -6.47 -19.77 -24.16
C GLY A 162 -7.32 -19.99 -22.92
N ASP A 163 -7.52 -21.28 -22.56
CA ASP A 163 -8.32 -21.68 -21.40
C ASP A 163 -7.48 -21.96 -20.15
N ARG A 164 -6.16 -21.85 -20.24
CA ARG A 164 -5.27 -22.18 -19.12
C ARG A 164 -5.29 -21.08 -18.08
N THR A 165 -5.41 -21.49 -16.81
CA THR A 165 -5.41 -20.60 -15.66
C THR A 165 -4.47 -21.12 -14.59
N GLN A 166 -3.94 -20.24 -13.75
CA GLN A 166 -3.08 -20.60 -12.64
C GLN A 166 -3.38 -19.72 -11.41
N ALA A 167 -3.76 -20.37 -10.31
CA ALA A 167 -3.95 -19.69 -9.03
C ALA A 167 -2.60 -19.35 -8.37
N LEU A 168 -2.51 -18.14 -7.84
CA LEU A 168 -1.39 -17.65 -7.04
C LEU A 168 -1.74 -17.66 -5.54
N THR A 169 -0.72 -17.83 -4.72
CA THR A 169 -0.86 -17.54 -3.29
C THR A 169 -0.88 -16.02 -3.06
N GLU A 170 -1.30 -15.58 -1.85
CA GLU A 170 -1.30 -14.17 -1.46
C GLU A 170 0.05 -13.50 -1.73
N LYS A 171 1.14 -14.14 -1.26
CA LYS A 171 2.50 -13.62 -1.42
C LYS A 171 2.96 -13.55 -2.88
N GLU A 172 2.65 -14.56 -3.67
CA GLU A 172 2.98 -14.59 -5.12
C GLU A 172 2.19 -13.51 -5.88
N ALA A 173 0.91 -13.31 -5.57
CA ALA A 173 0.09 -12.26 -6.17
C ALA A 173 0.60 -10.85 -5.80
N THR A 174 0.96 -10.65 -4.52
CA THR A 174 1.53 -9.38 -4.06
C THR A 174 2.87 -9.08 -4.75
N ILE A 175 3.76 -10.06 -4.87
CA ILE A 175 5.04 -9.93 -5.59
C ILE A 175 4.79 -9.52 -7.05
N LEU A 176 3.92 -10.25 -7.75
CA LEU A 176 3.66 -9.98 -9.17
C LEU A 176 3.03 -8.60 -9.38
N LYS A 177 2.08 -8.22 -8.52
CA LYS A 177 1.45 -6.89 -8.52
C LYS A 177 2.49 -5.78 -8.32
N PHE A 178 3.39 -5.95 -7.37
CA PHE A 178 4.42 -4.94 -7.09
C PHE A 178 5.41 -4.80 -8.24
N LEU A 179 5.88 -5.92 -8.81
CA LEU A 179 6.73 -5.90 -10.00
C LEU A 179 6.05 -5.26 -11.22
N TYR A 180 4.75 -5.51 -11.41
CA TYR A 180 3.98 -4.90 -12.49
C TYR A 180 3.87 -3.38 -12.33
N ARG A 181 3.60 -2.90 -11.11
CA ARG A 181 3.53 -1.46 -10.83
C ARG A 181 4.86 -0.74 -11.01
N ALA A 182 5.96 -1.41 -10.71
CA ALA A 182 7.30 -0.86 -10.87
C ALA A 182 7.79 -0.86 -12.32
N PHE A 183 7.18 -1.69 -13.19
CA PHE A 183 7.60 -1.81 -14.60
C PHE A 183 7.65 -0.44 -15.31
N PRO A 184 8.72 -0.15 -16.08
CA PRO A 184 9.85 -1.02 -16.44
C PRO A 184 11.04 -1.00 -15.47
N ASN A 185 10.89 -0.40 -14.28
CA ASN A 185 11.97 -0.20 -13.33
C ASN A 185 12.36 -1.49 -12.58
N ASP A 186 13.58 -1.47 -12.06
CA ASP A 186 14.10 -2.51 -11.17
C ASP A 186 13.49 -2.40 -9.78
N VAL A 187 13.29 -3.54 -9.13
CA VAL A 187 12.81 -3.64 -7.74
C VAL A 187 13.82 -4.40 -6.93
N THR A 188 14.30 -3.81 -5.85
CA THR A 188 15.26 -4.45 -4.94
C THR A 188 14.62 -5.57 -4.12
N LYS A 189 15.45 -6.47 -3.57
CA LYS A 189 14.97 -7.52 -2.66
C LYS A 189 14.39 -6.92 -1.39
N GLU A 190 14.96 -5.84 -0.91
CA GLU A 190 14.53 -5.10 0.29
C GLU A 190 13.14 -4.50 0.11
N GLU A 191 12.88 -3.85 -1.03
CA GLU A 191 11.57 -3.30 -1.37
C GLU A 191 10.50 -4.40 -1.46
N LEU A 192 10.81 -5.53 -2.10
CA LEU A 192 9.90 -6.67 -2.17
C LEU A 192 9.62 -7.29 -0.80
N LEU A 193 10.65 -7.42 0.05
CA LEU A 193 10.47 -7.94 1.40
C LEU A 193 9.59 -7.01 2.24
N ALA A 194 9.81 -5.70 2.16
CA ALA A 194 9.01 -4.71 2.87
C ALA A 194 7.54 -4.72 2.41
N GLU A 195 7.28 -4.73 1.11
CA GLU A 195 5.92 -4.74 0.57
C GLU A 195 5.17 -6.04 0.90
N VAL A 196 5.83 -7.20 0.74
CA VAL A 196 5.16 -8.51 0.82
C VAL A 196 5.03 -9.02 2.25
N TRP A 197 5.99 -8.72 3.12
CA TRP A 197 5.99 -9.19 4.52
C TRP A 197 5.88 -8.07 5.55
N GLY A 198 5.88 -6.82 5.11
CA GLY A 198 5.93 -5.65 5.97
C GLY A 198 7.31 -5.46 6.58
N PHE A 199 7.44 -4.48 7.48
CA PHE A 199 8.70 -4.17 8.17
C PHE A 199 9.07 -5.21 9.26
N ARG A 200 8.66 -6.47 9.12
CA ARG A 200 8.97 -7.52 10.09
C ARG A 200 10.47 -7.85 10.03
N ASN A 201 11.17 -7.54 11.10
CA ASN A 201 12.53 -8.04 11.32
C ASN A 201 12.50 -9.58 11.36
N GLY A 202 13.26 -10.23 10.45
CA GLY A 202 13.47 -11.68 10.49
C GLY A 202 13.03 -12.47 9.26
N VAL A 203 12.41 -11.85 8.24
CA VAL A 203 12.18 -12.54 6.96
C VAL A 203 13.44 -12.44 6.10
N SER A 204 14.04 -13.59 5.79
CA SER A 204 15.28 -13.63 5.01
C SER A 204 15.01 -13.47 3.50
N THR A 205 16.02 -13.02 2.76
CA THR A 205 16.01 -12.98 1.29
C THR A 205 15.74 -14.35 0.68
N HIS A 206 16.14 -15.43 1.36
CA HIS A 206 15.87 -16.81 0.94
C HIS A 206 14.37 -17.14 0.87
N THR A 207 13.56 -16.57 1.78
CA THR A 207 12.10 -16.70 1.72
C THR A 207 11.52 -16.07 0.46
N LEU A 208 11.98 -14.84 0.12
CA LEU A 208 11.59 -14.16 -1.12
C LEU A 208 12.00 -15.00 -2.35
N GLU A 209 13.22 -15.48 -2.40
CA GLU A 209 13.74 -16.28 -3.51
C GLU A 209 12.90 -17.56 -3.73
N THR A 210 12.45 -18.20 -2.65
CA THR A 210 11.57 -19.35 -2.73
C THR A 210 10.21 -19.00 -3.36
N HIS A 211 9.62 -17.85 -2.99
CA HIS A 211 8.37 -17.39 -3.58
C HIS A 211 8.53 -16.99 -5.06
N ILE A 212 9.62 -16.31 -5.40
CA ILE A 212 9.96 -15.98 -6.80
C ILE A 212 10.12 -17.26 -7.63
N TYR A 213 10.82 -18.26 -7.11
CA TYR A 213 10.97 -19.55 -7.79
C TYR A 213 9.61 -20.21 -8.05
N ARG A 214 8.74 -20.31 -7.04
CA ARG A 214 7.39 -20.88 -7.18
C ARG A 214 6.52 -20.09 -8.15
N LEU A 215 6.60 -18.76 -8.11
CA LEU A 215 5.88 -17.89 -9.03
C LEU A 215 6.34 -18.11 -10.47
N ARG A 216 7.64 -18.18 -10.72
CA ARG A 216 8.20 -18.53 -12.04
C ARG A 216 7.72 -19.89 -12.54
N GLN A 217 7.68 -20.91 -11.68
CA GLN A 217 7.15 -22.25 -12.01
C GLN A 217 5.68 -22.20 -12.41
N LYS A 218 4.88 -21.39 -11.75
CA LYS A 218 3.46 -21.20 -12.10
C LYS A 218 3.30 -20.47 -13.42
N ILE A 219 4.06 -19.41 -13.64
CA ILE A 219 4.07 -18.64 -14.89
C ILE A 219 4.50 -19.55 -16.06
N SER A 220 5.53 -20.37 -15.90
CA SER A 220 6.04 -21.26 -16.96
C SER A 220 5.04 -22.31 -17.44
N ARG A 221 3.99 -22.60 -16.66
CA ARG A 221 2.88 -23.47 -17.10
C ARG A 221 1.96 -22.80 -18.11
N LEU A 222 1.94 -21.48 -18.14
CA LEU A 222 1.06 -20.67 -19.01
C LEU A 222 1.79 -20.06 -20.19
N THR A 223 3.08 -19.73 -20.03
CA THR A 223 3.89 -19.11 -21.09
C THR A 223 5.32 -19.64 -21.08
N LYS A 224 5.96 -19.65 -22.26
CA LYS A 224 7.40 -19.95 -22.38
C LYS A 224 8.29 -18.73 -22.15
N LYS A 225 7.71 -17.52 -22.06
CA LYS A 225 8.46 -16.30 -21.79
C LYS A 225 8.91 -16.25 -20.32
N GLN A 226 10.14 -15.80 -20.10
CA GLN A 226 10.65 -15.52 -18.76
C GLN A 226 10.23 -14.11 -18.33
N LEU A 227 9.11 -14.00 -17.61
CA LEU A 227 8.53 -12.72 -17.25
C LEU A 227 9.17 -12.03 -16.03
N ILE A 228 9.86 -12.79 -15.18
CA ILE A 228 10.54 -12.22 -14.00
C ILE A 228 12.03 -12.44 -14.16
N LEU A 229 12.77 -11.36 -14.38
CA LEU A 229 14.22 -11.37 -14.52
C LEU A 229 14.89 -11.19 -13.15
N THR A 230 16.01 -11.86 -12.94
CA THR A 230 16.90 -11.57 -11.80
C THR A 230 17.90 -10.51 -12.24
N ILE A 231 18.06 -9.47 -11.45
CA ILE A 231 19.05 -8.41 -11.61
C ILE A 231 20.01 -8.42 -10.42
N GLU A 232 21.06 -7.62 -10.45
CA GLU A 232 22.11 -7.63 -9.43
C GLU A 232 21.57 -7.47 -8.00
N LYS A 233 20.62 -6.55 -7.78
CA LYS A 233 20.07 -6.26 -6.45
C LYS A 233 18.62 -6.72 -6.23
N GLY A 234 18.01 -7.41 -7.20
CA GLY A 234 16.59 -7.75 -7.06
C GLY A 234 15.99 -8.40 -8.29
N TYR A 235 14.82 -7.88 -8.70
CA TYR A 235 14.03 -8.45 -9.79
C TYR A 235 13.38 -7.34 -10.64
N ARG A 236 13.07 -7.67 -11.89
CA ARG A 236 12.34 -6.82 -12.81
C ARG A 236 11.33 -7.66 -13.59
N LEU A 237 10.18 -7.07 -13.93
CA LEU A 237 9.25 -7.66 -14.87
C LEU A 237 9.76 -7.42 -16.30
N ALA A 238 9.67 -8.46 -17.16
CA ALA A 238 9.97 -8.35 -18.60
C ALA A 238 8.67 -8.18 -19.40
N ASP A 239 8.82 -7.63 -20.62
CA ASP A 239 7.74 -7.54 -21.62
C ASP A 239 7.37 -8.91 -22.19
#